data_8a749bda7345db69e63c4b953a5383ef
#
_entry.id   8a749bda7345db69e63c4b953a5383ef
#
_cell.length_a   1.000
_cell.length_b   1.000
_cell.length_c   1.000
_cell.angle_alpha   90.00
_cell.angle_beta   90.00
_cell.angle_gamma   90.00
#
_symmetry.space_group_name_H-M   'P 1'
#
loop_
_entity.id
_entity.type
_entity.pdbx_description
1 polymer ?
#
loop_
_entity_poly.entity_id
_entity_poly.type
_entity_poly.pdbx_seq_one_letter_code
_entity_poly.pdbx_strand_id
1 'polypeptide(L)'
;MFTNKPTDLPAENRYGKEKLPAGQLYTEKFPVMTYGPTPIIEREHWELRIHGLVQEERKWNWEEFSRLPQTTLQADFHCVTHWSRFDDNWGGVLFKDFWEEIKEIVSPDATHVMQHAYGGYTTNLPLEWMLEEEVMFAHTFNGEPLPVEHGGPVRIFTPKRYGWKGAKWIKSLEFMAKDKPGFWEQNGYSNTADPWKEERYWE
;
A
#
# COMPACT_ATOMS: atom_id res chain seq x y z
N MET A 1 19.33 14.12 2.84
CA MET A 1 20.60 13.52 2.44
C MET A 1 20.42 12.02 2.50
N PHE A 2 20.80 11.26 1.48
CA PHE A 2 20.81 9.79 1.55
C PHE A 2 22.10 9.39 2.24
N THR A 3 21.99 8.56 3.26
CA THR A 3 23.16 8.12 4.05
C THR A 3 23.22 6.60 4.07
N ASN A 4 24.39 6.06 4.39
CA ASN A 4 24.47 4.67 4.77
C ASN A 4 23.66 4.46 6.06
N LYS A 5 23.29 3.19 6.32
CA LYS A 5 22.51 2.79 7.50
C LYS A 5 23.00 3.53 8.76
N PRO A 6 22.10 4.13 9.57
CA PRO A 6 22.48 4.62 10.91
C PRO A 6 23.14 3.51 11.72
N THR A 7 24.17 3.86 12.47
CA THR A 7 25.01 2.89 13.21
C THR A 7 24.29 2.20 14.37
N ASP A 8 23.17 2.75 14.80
CA ASP A 8 22.35 2.30 15.93
C ASP A 8 21.11 1.48 15.53
N LEU A 9 20.86 1.31 14.23
CA LEU A 9 19.76 0.46 13.78
C LEU A 9 20.05 -1.02 14.01
N PRO A 10 19.05 -1.83 14.41
CA PRO A 10 19.19 -3.27 14.49
C PRO A 10 19.60 -3.87 13.14
N ALA A 11 20.34 -4.97 13.17
CA ALA A 11 20.78 -5.65 11.96
C ALA A 11 19.59 -6.23 11.17
N GLU A 12 18.58 -6.70 11.90
CA GLU A 12 17.38 -7.34 11.34
C GLU A 12 16.13 -6.55 11.67
N ASN A 13 15.15 -6.66 10.80
CA ASN A 13 13.80 -6.15 11.01
C ASN A 13 12.93 -7.19 11.75
N ARG A 14 11.67 -6.84 12.02
CA ARG A 14 10.71 -7.73 12.71
C ARG A 14 10.38 -9.04 11.96
N TYR A 15 10.76 -9.16 10.68
CA TYR A 15 10.55 -10.37 9.87
C TYR A 15 11.78 -11.28 9.84
N GLY A 16 12.82 -10.99 10.62
CA GLY A 16 14.09 -11.73 10.57
C GLY A 16 14.88 -11.51 9.28
N LYS A 17 14.63 -10.41 8.58
CA LYS A 17 15.35 -10.00 7.37
C LYS A 17 16.27 -8.82 7.70
N GLU A 18 17.27 -8.57 6.86
CA GLU A 18 18.10 -7.38 6.99
C GLU A 18 17.24 -6.11 7.10
N LYS A 19 17.54 -5.24 8.07
CA LYS A 19 16.79 -3.99 8.26
C LYS A 19 16.84 -3.09 7.01
N LEU A 20 18.00 -3.01 6.36
CA LEU A 20 18.18 -2.31 5.09
C LEU A 20 18.34 -3.33 3.96
N PRO A 21 17.36 -3.52 3.07
CA PRO A 21 17.48 -4.42 1.94
C PRO A 21 18.63 -4.05 0.98
N ALA A 22 19.13 -5.00 0.21
CA ALA A 22 20.16 -4.78 -0.78
C ALA A 22 19.78 -3.66 -1.77
N GLY A 23 20.75 -2.87 -2.19
CA GLY A 23 20.55 -1.75 -3.11
C GLY A 23 19.73 -0.58 -2.57
N GLN A 24 19.42 -0.54 -1.26
CA GLN A 24 18.71 0.55 -0.62
C GLN A 24 19.64 1.47 0.18
N LEU A 25 19.28 2.75 0.22
CA LEU A 25 19.91 3.77 1.06
C LEU A 25 18.91 4.27 2.09
N TYR A 26 19.33 4.48 3.32
CA TYR A 26 18.51 5.08 4.36
C TYR A 26 18.28 6.57 4.11
N THR A 27 17.08 7.06 4.42
CA THR A 27 16.75 8.48 4.43
C THR A 27 15.68 8.81 5.47
N GLU A 28 15.86 9.94 6.16
CA GLU A 28 14.83 10.56 7.00
C GLU A 28 13.81 11.35 6.18
N LYS A 29 14.16 11.69 4.93
CA LYS A 29 13.23 12.37 4.03
C LYS A 29 12.20 11.38 3.51
N PHE A 30 11.03 11.88 3.19
CA PHE A 30 10.02 11.12 2.45
C PHE A 30 9.93 11.69 1.03
N PRO A 31 10.75 11.22 0.08
CA PRO A 31 10.71 11.74 -1.29
C PRO A 31 9.34 11.50 -1.93
N VAL A 32 8.82 12.53 -2.60
CA VAL A 32 7.55 12.43 -3.33
C VAL A 32 7.82 11.74 -4.67
N MET A 33 7.27 10.55 -4.83
CA MET A 33 7.34 9.77 -6.06
C MET A 33 5.93 9.60 -6.62
N THR A 34 5.66 10.22 -7.75
CA THR A 34 4.36 10.15 -8.40
C THR A 34 4.49 10.15 -9.92
N TYR A 35 3.54 9.50 -10.60
CA TYR A 35 3.37 9.57 -12.04
C TYR A 35 2.15 10.45 -12.33
N GLY A 36 2.37 11.50 -13.12
CA GLY A 36 1.34 12.48 -13.42
C GLY A 36 1.03 13.47 -12.28
N PRO A 37 -0.01 14.27 -12.40
CA PRO A 37 -0.40 15.24 -11.40
C PRO A 37 -0.92 14.57 -10.13
N THR A 38 -0.63 15.19 -8.99
CA THR A 38 -1.20 14.78 -7.70
C THR A 38 -2.68 15.13 -7.65
N PRO A 39 -3.60 14.17 -7.50
CA PRO A 39 -5.01 14.49 -7.34
C PRO A 39 -5.25 15.14 -5.96
N ILE A 40 -6.11 16.15 -5.93
CA ILE A 40 -6.57 16.77 -4.68
C ILE A 40 -7.95 16.18 -4.39
N ILE A 41 -8.06 15.42 -3.30
CA ILE A 41 -9.29 14.76 -2.90
C ILE A 41 -9.59 15.18 -1.46
N GLU A 42 -10.63 15.98 -1.29
CA GLU A 42 -11.12 16.32 0.03
C GLU A 42 -11.77 15.09 0.68
N ARG A 43 -11.60 14.92 1.99
CA ARG A 43 -12.12 13.74 2.73
C ARG A 43 -13.61 13.58 2.56
N GLU A 44 -14.36 14.66 2.51
CA GLU A 44 -15.81 14.71 2.35
C GLU A 44 -16.27 14.15 0.99
N HIS A 45 -15.37 14.15 0.00
CA HIS A 45 -15.63 13.65 -1.35
C HIS A 45 -14.91 12.31 -1.64
N TRP A 46 -14.15 11.80 -0.66
CA TRP A 46 -13.48 10.51 -0.83
C TRP A 46 -14.45 9.35 -0.65
N GLU A 47 -14.36 8.38 -1.54
CA GLU A 47 -15.07 7.11 -1.48
C GLU A 47 -14.12 5.95 -1.75
N LEU A 48 -14.32 4.85 -1.02
CA LEU A 48 -13.75 3.54 -1.34
C LEU A 48 -14.88 2.66 -1.90
N ARG A 49 -14.65 2.05 -3.07
CA ARG A 49 -15.59 1.10 -3.68
C ARG A 49 -14.95 -0.28 -3.80
N ILE A 50 -15.73 -1.33 -3.57
CA ILE A 50 -15.38 -2.69 -3.98
C ILE A 50 -16.25 -3.12 -5.16
N HIS A 51 -15.64 -3.86 -6.11
CA HIS A 51 -16.30 -4.36 -7.31
C HIS A 51 -15.59 -5.59 -7.89
N GLY A 52 -16.01 -6.06 -9.08
CA GLY A 52 -15.48 -7.26 -9.72
C GLY A 52 -16.18 -8.52 -9.22
N LEU A 53 -15.45 -9.50 -8.74
CA LEU A 53 -16.01 -10.74 -8.21
C LEU A 53 -16.62 -10.55 -6.80
N VAL A 54 -17.69 -9.78 -6.74
CA VAL A 54 -18.51 -9.54 -5.54
C VAL A 54 -19.98 -9.78 -5.88
N GLN A 55 -20.78 -10.22 -4.91
CA GLN A 55 -22.22 -10.41 -5.08
C GLN A 55 -22.95 -9.08 -5.32
N GLU A 56 -22.47 -8.02 -4.66
CA GLU A 56 -22.91 -6.64 -4.83
C GLU A 56 -21.75 -5.67 -4.67
N GLU A 57 -21.76 -4.60 -5.45
CA GLU A 57 -20.82 -3.51 -5.28
C GLU A 57 -21.18 -2.71 -4.05
N ARG A 58 -20.18 -2.35 -3.24
CA ARG A 58 -20.37 -1.56 -2.03
C ARG A 58 -19.40 -0.39 -1.99
N LYS A 59 -19.83 0.70 -1.36
CA LYS A 59 -19.05 1.90 -1.17
C LYS A 59 -19.03 2.30 0.29
N TRP A 60 -17.94 2.93 0.68
CA TRP A 60 -17.77 3.59 1.95
C TRP A 60 -17.36 5.03 1.69
N ASN A 61 -18.09 5.98 2.25
CA ASN A 61 -17.64 7.34 2.37
C ASN A 61 -16.67 7.48 3.55
N TRP A 62 -16.09 8.67 3.74
CA TRP A 62 -15.13 8.89 4.82
C TRP A 62 -15.71 8.61 6.21
N GLU A 63 -16.95 9.00 6.46
CA GLU A 63 -17.59 8.81 7.78
C GLU A 63 -17.77 7.32 8.08
N GLU A 64 -18.27 6.53 7.14
CA GLU A 64 -18.43 5.08 7.26
C GLU A 64 -17.09 4.39 7.44
N PHE A 65 -16.10 4.76 6.61
CA PHE A 65 -14.74 4.20 6.67
C PHE A 65 -14.05 4.51 8.01
N SER A 66 -14.21 5.71 8.54
CA SER A 66 -13.57 6.12 9.80
C SER A 66 -14.15 5.43 11.05
N ARG A 67 -15.31 4.77 10.92
CA ARG A 67 -15.89 3.95 12.01
C ARG A 67 -15.33 2.53 12.07
N LEU A 68 -14.62 2.09 11.03
CA LEU A 68 -13.95 0.79 11.02
C LEU A 68 -12.85 0.76 12.10
N PRO A 69 -12.41 -0.43 12.53
CA PRO A 69 -11.34 -0.55 13.51
C PRO A 69 -10.08 0.18 13.08
N GLN A 70 -9.64 1.15 13.88
CA GLN A 70 -8.44 1.96 13.61
C GLN A 70 -7.23 1.38 14.33
N THR A 71 -6.12 1.26 13.62
CA THR A 71 -4.86 0.72 14.15
C THR A 71 -3.71 1.63 13.78
N THR A 72 -2.73 1.72 14.67
CA THR A 72 -1.41 2.30 14.35
C THR A 72 -0.37 1.20 14.40
N LEU A 73 0.45 1.11 13.36
CA LEU A 73 1.57 0.19 13.31
C LEU A 73 2.86 0.94 12.96
N GLN A 74 3.96 0.48 13.54
CA GLN A 74 5.30 0.95 13.18
C GLN A 74 5.87 0.04 12.11
N ALA A 75 6.21 0.59 10.95
CA ALA A 75 6.74 -0.20 9.84
C ALA A 75 7.68 0.60 8.93
N ASP A 76 8.53 -0.15 8.21
CA ASP A 76 9.48 0.38 7.26
C ASP A 76 8.82 0.61 5.89
N PHE A 77 9.34 1.56 5.13
CA PHE A 77 8.93 1.83 3.77
C PHE A 77 10.12 1.70 2.81
N HIS A 78 9.96 0.92 1.75
CA HIS A 78 10.99 0.69 0.74
C HIS A 78 10.53 1.17 -0.62
N CYS A 79 11.26 2.10 -1.24
CA CYS A 79 10.97 2.59 -2.57
C CYS A 79 11.86 1.91 -3.62
N VAL A 80 11.30 1.60 -4.78
CA VAL A 80 12.06 1.05 -5.93
C VAL A 80 13.22 1.95 -6.35
N THR A 81 13.14 3.25 -6.09
CA THR A 81 14.17 4.25 -6.41
C THR A 81 15.30 4.30 -5.38
N HIS A 82 15.62 3.14 -4.78
CA HIS A 82 16.81 2.90 -3.95
C HIS A 82 16.86 3.64 -2.61
N TRP A 83 15.72 3.94 -1.99
CA TRP A 83 15.71 4.49 -0.64
C TRP A 83 14.71 3.79 0.27
N SER A 84 15.01 3.79 1.56
CA SER A 84 14.17 3.24 2.62
C SER A 84 14.05 4.21 3.77
N ARG A 85 12.90 4.17 4.42
CA ARG A 85 12.61 4.80 5.71
C ARG A 85 12.33 3.70 6.72
N PHE A 86 12.62 3.96 7.97
CA PHE A 86 12.44 2.99 9.04
C PHE A 86 11.57 3.53 10.15
N ASP A 87 10.86 2.59 10.80
CA ASP A 87 10.15 2.82 12.05
C ASP A 87 9.12 3.97 12.00
N ASP A 88 8.58 4.27 10.81
CA ASP A 88 7.49 5.23 10.66
C ASP A 88 6.18 4.67 11.24
N ASN A 89 5.39 5.55 11.87
CA ASN A 89 4.08 5.19 12.38
C ASN A 89 3.00 5.44 11.31
N TRP A 90 2.36 4.36 10.90
CA TRP A 90 1.25 4.38 9.94
C TRP A 90 -0.06 4.12 10.66
N GLY A 91 -1.05 4.97 10.47
CA GLY A 91 -2.35 4.80 11.10
C GLY A 91 -3.47 4.68 10.07
N GLY A 92 -4.44 3.83 10.38
CA GLY A 92 -5.57 3.57 9.50
C GLY A 92 -6.30 2.26 9.82
N VAL A 93 -6.91 1.67 8.80
CA VAL A 93 -7.67 0.42 8.90
C VAL A 93 -6.83 -0.72 8.32
N LEU A 94 -6.59 -1.78 9.09
CA LEU A 94 -5.95 -2.98 8.55
C LEU A 94 -6.84 -3.62 7.49
N PHE A 95 -6.24 -4.09 6.39
CA PHE A 95 -7.03 -4.73 5.34
C PHE A 95 -7.77 -5.98 5.85
N LYS A 96 -7.16 -6.75 6.75
CA LYS A 96 -7.79 -7.92 7.38
C LYS A 96 -9.04 -7.55 8.18
N ASP A 97 -9.06 -6.38 8.84
CA ASP A 97 -10.24 -5.92 9.59
C ASP A 97 -11.33 -5.42 8.63
N PHE A 98 -10.96 -4.73 7.56
CA PHE A 98 -11.86 -4.39 6.47
C PHE A 98 -12.42 -5.63 5.77
N TRP A 99 -11.61 -6.69 5.62
CA TRP A 99 -12.03 -7.96 5.03
C TRP A 99 -13.20 -8.60 5.77
N GLU A 100 -13.26 -8.49 7.09
CA GLU A 100 -14.38 -8.99 7.88
C GLU A 100 -15.74 -8.36 7.49
N GLU A 101 -15.73 -7.12 6.99
CA GLU A 101 -16.91 -6.41 6.51
C GLU A 101 -17.40 -6.89 5.12
N ILE A 102 -16.52 -7.52 4.34
CA ILE A 102 -16.78 -7.80 2.93
C ILE A 102 -16.67 -9.28 2.53
N LYS A 103 -16.04 -10.13 3.34
CA LYS A 103 -15.72 -11.52 2.98
C LYS A 103 -16.94 -12.33 2.54
N GLU A 104 -18.12 -12.07 3.11
CA GLU A 104 -19.35 -12.80 2.79
C GLU A 104 -19.92 -12.42 1.40
N ILE A 105 -19.55 -11.26 0.88
CA ILE A 105 -20.01 -10.80 -0.44
C ILE A 105 -18.94 -10.95 -1.53
N VAL A 106 -17.70 -11.21 -1.19
CA VAL A 106 -16.63 -11.50 -2.17
C VAL A 106 -16.74 -12.97 -2.60
N SER A 107 -16.67 -13.20 -3.91
CA SER A 107 -16.69 -14.57 -4.46
C SER A 107 -15.50 -15.39 -3.95
N PRO A 108 -15.70 -16.67 -3.59
CA PRO A 108 -14.60 -17.57 -3.26
C PRO A 108 -13.61 -17.81 -4.42
N ASP A 109 -13.99 -17.48 -5.65
CA ASP A 109 -13.13 -17.54 -6.82
C ASP A 109 -12.15 -16.35 -6.92
N ALA A 110 -12.30 -15.34 -6.08
CA ALA A 110 -11.42 -14.19 -6.06
C ALA A 110 -10.06 -14.56 -5.46
N THR A 111 -9.01 -14.45 -6.27
CA THR A 111 -7.62 -14.77 -5.87
C THR A 111 -6.71 -13.55 -5.88
N HIS A 112 -7.11 -12.47 -6.53
CA HIS A 112 -6.33 -11.25 -6.71
C HIS A 112 -7.18 -10.00 -6.51
N VAL A 113 -6.51 -8.91 -6.16
CA VAL A 113 -7.11 -7.59 -5.99
C VAL A 113 -6.34 -6.59 -6.85
N MET A 114 -7.05 -5.90 -7.73
CA MET A 114 -6.55 -4.70 -8.40
C MET A 114 -6.93 -3.48 -7.58
N GLN A 115 -5.95 -2.70 -7.21
CA GLN A 115 -6.10 -1.41 -6.56
C GLN A 115 -6.22 -0.32 -7.64
N HIS A 116 -7.27 0.48 -7.59
CA HIS A 116 -7.47 1.61 -8.50
C HIS A 116 -7.37 2.93 -7.74
N ALA A 117 -6.55 3.84 -8.22
CA ALA A 117 -6.37 5.17 -7.65
C ALA A 117 -7.21 6.24 -8.37
N TYR A 118 -7.52 7.34 -7.69
CA TYR A 118 -8.20 8.49 -8.30
C TYR A 118 -7.44 9.08 -9.49
N GLY A 119 -6.10 9.01 -9.50
CA GLY A 119 -5.26 9.46 -10.62
C GLY A 119 -5.16 8.48 -11.80
N GLY A 120 -5.94 7.39 -11.81
CA GLY A 120 -5.91 6.37 -12.87
C GLY A 120 -4.76 5.35 -12.72
N TYR A 121 -3.93 5.46 -11.68
CA TYR A 121 -2.91 4.46 -11.36
C TYR A 121 -3.58 3.15 -10.90
N THR A 122 -2.96 2.02 -11.27
CA THR A 122 -3.39 0.69 -10.83
C THR A 122 -2.20 -0.15 -10.41
N THR A 123 -2.40 -1.03 -9.43
CA THR A 123 -1.45 -2.10 -9.07
C THR A 123 -2.20 -3.29 -8.49
N ASN A 124 -1.69 -4.48 -8.74
CA ASN A 124 -2.31 -5.75 -8.35
C ASN A 124 -1.58 -6.39 -7.17
N LEU A 125 -2.30 -7.16 -6.38
CA LEU A 125 -1.75 -8.08 -5.38
C LEU A 125 -2.58 -9.36 -5.31
N PRO A 126 -1.97 -10.52 -5.02
CA PRO A 126 -2.71 -11.69 -4.54
C PRO A 126 -3.56 -11.30 -3.31
N LEU A 127 -4.77 -11.84 -3.22
CA LEU A 127 -5.66 -11.59 -2.08
C LEU A 127 -5.01 -12.05 -0.76
N GLU A 128 -4.27 -13.16 -0.78
CA GLU A 128 -3.52 -13.65 0.38
C GLU A 128 -2.49 -12.64 0.90
N TRP A 129 -1.88 -11.85 0.00
CA TRP A 129 -0.93 -10.79 0.39
C TRP A 129 -1.63 -9.53 0.89
N MET A 130 -2.82 -9.23 0.37
CA MET A 130 -3.65 -8.18 0.95
C MET A 130 -4.08 -8.50 2.39
N LEU A 131 -4.26 -9.78 2.72
CA LEU A 131 -4.63 -10.28 4.05
C LEU A 131 -3.44 -10.40 5.02
N GLU A 132 -2.21 -10.08 4.60
CA GLU A 132 -1.07 -10.02 5.52
C GLU A 132 -1.33 -9.02 6.65
N GLU A 133 -0.82 -9.35 7.86
CA GLU A 133 -1.17 -8.65 9.12
C GLU A 133 -0.96 -7.14 9.10
N GLU A 134 -0.05 -6.63 8.26
CA GLU A 134 0.38 -5.23 8.26
C GLU A 134 -0.05 -4.46 7.00
N VAL A 135 -0.80 -5.08 6.11
CA VAL A 135 -1.39 -4.37 4.98
C VAL A 135 -2.56 -3.52 5.47
N MET A 136 -2.56 -2.24 5.11
CA MET A 136 -3.58 -1.33 5.61
C MET A 136 -3.97 -0.23 4.61
N PHE A 137 -5.15 0.30 4.84
CA PHE A 137 -5.57 1.59 4.32
C PHE A 137 -5.02 2.67 5.26
N ALA A 138 -3.90 3.27 4.92
CA ALA A 138 -3.26 4.30 5.74
C ALA A 138 -3.84 5.69 5.41
N HIS A 139 -4.21 6.43 6.45
CA HIS A 139 -4.69 7.82 6.35
C HIS A 139 -3.98 8.77 7.32
N THR A 140 -3.11 8.24 8.21
CA THR A 140 -2.17 9.05 9.01
C THR A 140 -0.75 8.54 8.86
N PHE A 141 0.20 9.45 9.03
CA PHE A 141 1.63 9.21 8.97
C PHE A 141 2.32 9.97 10.09
N ASN A 142 3.03 9.28 10.98
CA ASN A 142 3.70 9.83 12.15
C ASN A 142 2.78 10.71 13.02
N GLY A 143 1.52 10.29 13.20
CA GLY A 143 0.52 10.96 14.03
C GLY A 143 -0.26 12.07 13.35
N GLU A 144 0.15 12.51 12.15
CA GLU A 144 -0.50 13.55 11.38
C GLU A 144 -1.34 12.97 10.21
N PRO A 145 -2.30 13.71 9.67
CA PRO A 145 -2.98 13.31 8.45
C PRO A 145 -1.98 13.02 7.33
N LEU A 146 -2.18 11.93 6.60
CA LEU A 146 -1.29 11.56 5.50
C LEU A 146 -1.24 12.68 4.45
N PRO A 147 -0.04 13.23 4.12
CA PRO A 147 0.09 14.29 3.13
C PRO A 147 -0.48 13.88 1.77
N VAL A 148 -1.08 14.85 1.06
CA VAL A 148 -1.72 14.60 -0.24
C VAL A 148 -0.75 13.98 -1.24
N GLU A 149 0.47 14.47 -1.33
CA GLU A 149 1.52 13.96 -2.24
C GLU A 149 1.97 12.53 -1.91
N HIS A 150 1.73 12.05 -0.68
CA HIS A 150 2.01 10.68 -0.25
C HIS A 150 0.79 9.75 -0.30
N GLY A 151 -0.32 10.24 -0.81
CA GLY A 151 -1.51 9.43 -1.07
C GLY A 151 -2.72 9.75 -0.21
N GLY A 152 -2.68 10.87 0.54
CA GLY A 152 -3.85 11.33 1.28
C GLY A 152 -5.08 11.62 0.38
N PRO A 153 -6.30 11.43 0.85
CA PRO A 153 -6.65 11.08 2.23
C PRO A 153 -6.38 9.63 2.63
N VAL A 154 -6.35 8.66 1.69
CA VAL A 154 -6.12 7.25 1.99
C VAL A 154 -5.25 6.60 0.91
N ARG A 155 -4.28 5.81 1.34
CA ARG A 155 -3.49 4.93 0.47
C ARG A 155 -3.52 3.50 0.97
N ILE A 156 -3.19 2.54 0.09
CA ILE A 156 -2.78 1.22 0.53
C ILE A 156 -1.30 1.27 0.94
N PHE A 157 -0.98 0.65 2.08
CA PHE A 157 0.37 0.47 2.57
C PHE A 157 0.69 -1.02 2.70
N THR A 158 1.80 -1.44 2.09
CA THR A 158 2.24 -2.84 1.99
C THR A 158 3.71 -2.94 2.38
N PRO A 159 4.04 -3.06 3.68
CA PRO A 159 5.42 -2.90 4.18
C PRO A 159 6.41 -3.95 3.66
N LYS A 160 5.94 -5.13 3.27
CA LYS A 160 6.79 -6.21 2.74
C LYS A 160 7.04 -6.11 1.22
N ARG A 161 6.58 -5.04 0.59
CA ARG A 161 6.73 -4.82 -0.86
C ARG A 161 7.29 -3.44 -1.12
N TYR A 162 7.92 -3.25 -2.27
CA TYR A 162 8.24 -1.90 -2.70
C TYR A 162 6.97 -1.05 -2.79
N GLY A 163 7.09 0.24 -2.45
CA GLY A 163 5.97 1.15 -2.23
C GLY A 163 4.98 1.33 -3.39
N TRP A 164 5.34 0.95 -4.64
CA TRP A 164 4.38 1.02 -5.75
C TRP A 164 3.26 -0.02 -5.68
N LYS A 165 3.45 -1.13 -4.95
CA LYS A 165 2.42 -2.15 -4.73
C LYS A 165 1.31 -1.69 -3.79
N GLY A 166 1.45 -0.51 -3.20
CA GLY A 166 0.42 0.17 -2.41
C GLY A 166 -0.05 1.44 -3.11
N ALA A 167 -1.23 1.41 -3.73
CA ALA A 167 -1.77 2.54 -4.47
C ALA A 167 -2.02 3.74 -3.57
N LYS A 168 -1.44 4.91 -3.94
CA LYS A 168 -1.81 6.20 -3.38
C LYS A 168 -3.19 6.62 -3.87
N TRP A 169 -3.90 7.42 -3.09
CA TRP A 169 -5.23 7.94 -3.46
C TRP A 169 -6.20 6.84 -3.85
N ILE A 170 -6.29 5.81 -3.01
CA ILE A 170 -7.12 4.64 -3.31
C ILE A 170 -8.59 5.04 -3.52
N LYS A 171 -9.17 4.54 -4.60
CA LYS A 171 -10.55 4.77 -5.02
C LYS A 171 -11.38 3.50 -4.98
N SER A 172 -10.83 2.40 -5.47
CA SER A 172 -11.56 1.14 -5.47
C SER A 172 -10.65 -0.07 -5.46
N LEU A 173 -11.22 -1.19 -5.04
CA LEU A 173 -10.65 -2.53 -5.13
C LEU A 173 -11.51 -3.38 -6.06
N GLU A 174 -10.88 -3.96 -7.09
CA GLU A 174 -11.49 -4.93 -7.99
C GLU A 174 -11.03 -6.33 -7.62
N PHE A 175 -11.95 -7.19 -7.20
CA PHE A 175 -11.68 -8.58 -6.91
C PHE A 175 -11.70 -9.41 -8.19
N MET A 176 -10.66 -10.22 -8.42
CA MET A 176 -10.41 -10.93 -9.69
C MET A 176 -10.08 -12.40 -9.45
N ALA A 177 -10.50 -13.27 -10.38
CA ALA A 177 -10.15 -14.70 -10.37
C ALA A 177 -8.72 -15.00 -10.85
N LYS A 178 -8.12 -14.09 -11.59
CA LYS A 178 -6.78 -14.23 -12.17
C LYS A 178 -6.00 -12.96 -12.00
N ASP A 179 -4.69 -13.11 -11.90
CA ASP A 179 -3.78 -11.98 -11.88
C ASP A 179 -3.86 -11.15 -13.18
N LYS A 180 -3.76 -9.84 -12.99
CA LYS A 180 -3.71 -8.87 -14.08
C LYS A 180 -2.69 -7.79 -13.69
N PRO A 181 -1.62 -7.63 -14.46
CA PRO A 181 -0.61 -6.60 -14.18
C PRO A 181 -1.21 -5.20 -14.11
N GLY A 182 -0.84 -4.42 -13.09
CA GLY A 182 -1.17 -3.01 -12.96
C GLY A 182 -0.26 -2.12 -13.82
N PHE A 183 -0.27 -0.82 -13.53
CA PHE A 183 0.42 0.18 -14.37
C PHE A 183 1.93 -0.06 -14.47
N TRP A 184 2.65 -0.16 -13.35
CA TRP A 184 4.10 -0.34 -13.39
C TRP A 184 4.50 -1.74 -13.80
N GLU A 185 3.74 -2.75 -13.43
CA GLU A 185 3.93 -4.13 -13.84
C GLU A 185 3.85 -4.26 -15.38
N GLN A 186 2.93 -3.55 -16.04
CA GLN A 186 2.86 -3.47 -17.51
C GLN A 186 4.03 -2.69 -18.14
N ASN A 187 4.70 -1.85 -17.35
CA ASN A 187 5.88 -1.08 -17.77
C ASN A 187 7.20 -1.71 -17.33
N GLY A 188 7.23 -3.00 -17.06
CA GLY A 188 8.46 -3.77 -16.84
C GLY A 188 8.91 -3.87 -15.37
N TYR A 189 8.08 -3.44 -14.42
CA TYR A 189 8.36 -3.63 -13.00
C TYR A 189 7.96 -5.02 -12.54
N SER A 190 8.64 -5.53 -11.51
CA SER A 190 8.36 -6.84 -10.94
C SER A 190 6.91 -6.95 -10.42
N ASN A 191 6.29 -8.10 -10.65
CA ASN A 191 4.94 -8.35 -10.15
C ASN A 191 4.91 -8.66 -8.63
N THR A 192 6.00 -9.19 -8.08
CA THR A 192 6.13 -9.58 -6.67
C THR A 192 6.70 -8.48 -5.79
N ALA A 193 7.67 -7.70 -6.31
CA ALA A 193 8.21 -6.48 -5.71
C ALA A 193 8.80 -6.66 -4.30
N ASP A 194 9.46 -7.80 -4.02
CA ASP A 194 10.12 -8.07 -2.73
C ASP A 194 11.43 -7.25 -2.62
N PRO A 195 11.54 -6.30 -1.66
CA PRO A 195 12.74 -5.48 -1.50
C PRO A 195 13.99 -6.30 -1.11
N TRP A 196 13.83 -7.38 -0.36
CA TRP A 196 14.95 -8.22 0.11
C TRP A 196 15.50 -9.17 -0.95
N LYS A 197 14.73 -9.38 -2.04
CA LYS A 197 15.19 -10.08 -3.24
C LYS A 197 15.59 -9.12 -4.34
N GLU A 198 15.50 -7.82 -4.08
CA GLU A 198 15.77 -6.76 -5.05
C GLU A 198 14.90 -6.84 -6.32
N GLU A 199 13.68 -7.37 -6.20
CA GLU A 199 12.72 -7.54 -7.29
C GLU A 199 12.16 -6.19 -7.77
N ARG A 200 12.97 -5.44 -8.55
CA ARG A 200 12.56 -4.12 -9.07
C ARG A 200 11.89 -4.22 -10.43
N TYR A 201 12.42 -5.06 -11.29
CA TYR A 201 12.00 -5.22 -12.69
C TYR A 201 11.73 -6.68 -13.00
N TRP A 202 11.08 -6.93 -14.14
CA TRP A 202 10.96 -8.28 -14.68
C TRP A 202 12.36 -8.79 -15.03
N GLU A 203 12.64 -10.02 -14.70
CA GLU A 203 13.79 -10.78 -15.20
C GLU A 203 13.43 -11.47 -16.52
#